data_eb4a8c6995b8c36033512cc72215c38b
#
_entry.id   eb4a8c6995b8c36033512cc72215c38b
#
_cell.length_a   1.000
_cell.length_b   1.000
_cell.length_c   1.000
_cell.angle_alpha   90.00
_cell.angle_beta   90.00
_cell.angle_gamma   90.00
#
_symmetry.space_group_name_H-M   'P 1'
#
loop_
_entity.id
_entity.type
_entity.pdbx_description
1 polymer ?
#
loop_
_entity_poly.entity_id
_entity_poly.type
_entity_poly.pdbx_seq_one_letter_code
_entity_poly.pdbx_strand_id
1 'polypeptide(L)'
;SGATGLLIDFLILLIALYYLLKDGEKLKDFIILLSPMPVEYDKQILNKLRTTVNAVIGGMLVIAIIQGILAAVGFTIFGVPNAILWGSVAAMTSLIPTIGTSIIVFPAIIYLYLMGNVFSAAGLLFWGIVVVGLVANYLGPKLVERQVGIHPFVILLSILGGVSFF
;
A
#
# COMPACT_ATOMS: atom_id res chain seq x y z
N SER A 1 24.94 15.90 11.78
CA SER A 1 23.74 15.95 12.64
C SER A 1 22.49 15.29 12.02
N GLY A 2 22.54 14.81 10.78
CA GLY A 2 21.37 14.21 10.13
C GLY A 2 20.94 12.84 10.70
N ALA A 3 21.88 11.95 11.00
CA ALA A 3 21.56 10.59 11.45
C ALA A 3 20.98 10.54 12.89
N THR A 4 21.47 11.39 13.76
CA THR A 4 20.93 11.49 15.15
C THR A 4 19.53 12.09 15.17
N GLY A 5 19.23 13.05 14.30
CA GLY A 5 17.88 13.59 14.13
C GLY A 5 16.90 12.52 13.66
N LEU A 6 17.24 11.78 12.61
CA LEU A 6 16.40 10.67 12.10
C LEU A 6 16.13 9.58 13.14
N LEU A 7 17.11 9.24 13.98
CA LEU A 7 16.91 8.28 15.06
C LEU A 7 15.93 8.80 16.13
N ILE A 8 16.04 10.07 16.50
CA ILE A 8 15.15 10.70 17.48
C ILE A 8 13.73 10.78 16.91
N ASP A 9 13.57 11.21 15.66
CA ASP A 9 12.27 11.27 14.99
C ASP A 9 11.62 9.90 14.88
N PHE A 10 12.41 8.87 14.57
CA PHE A 10 11.93 7.48 14.53
C PHE A 10 11.48 6.97 15.90
N LEU A 11 12.23 7.27 16.98
CA LEU A 11 11.85 6.92 18.34
C LEU A 11 10.56 7.64 18.78
N ILE A 12 10.43 8.93 18.46
CA ILE A 12 9.22 9.71 18.75
C ILE A 12 8.03 9.10 18.01
N LEU A 13 8.20 8.75 16.73
CA LEU A 13 7.17 8.11 15.92
C LEU A 13 6.73 6.76 16.53
N LEU A 14 7.66 5.92 16.98
CA LEU A 14 7.33 4.66 17.63
C LEU A 14 6.57 4.85 18.94
N ILE A 15 6.99 5.83 19.77
CA ILE A 15 6.31 6.17 21.03
C ILE A 15 4.89 6.69 20.73
N ALA A 16 4.76 7.61 19.78
CA ALA A 16 3.48 8.15 19.37
C ALA A 16 2.54 7.04 18.86
N LEU A 17 3.06 6.16 18.01
CA LEU A 17 2.32 5.01 17.48
C LEU A 17 1.87 4.06 18.61
N TYR A 18 2.76 3.78 19.57
CA TYR A 18 2.42 2.95 20.72
C TYR A 18 1.26 3.54 21.54
N TYR A 19 1.31 4.84 21.86
CA TYR A 19 0.25 5.50 22.63
C TYR A 19 -1.05 5.60 21.83
N LEU A 20 -0.96 5.83 20.52
CA LEU A 20 -2.13 5.89 19.64
C LEU A 20 -2.86 4.53 19.58
N LEU A 21 -2.10 3.43 19.54
CA LEU A 21 -2.66 2.08 19.54
C LEU A 21 -3.20 1.68 20.92
N LYS A 22 -2.51 2.07 22.00
CA LYS A 22 -2.89 1.73 23.38
C LYS A 22 -4.09 2.51 23.87
N ASP A 23 -4.11 3.81 23.65
CA ASP A 23 -5.10 4.74 24.20
C ASP A 23 -6.07 5.28 23.13
N GLY A 24 -6.21 4.61 21.99
CA GLY A 24 -7.02 5.04 20.85
C GLY A 24 -8.49 5.31 21.18
N GLU A 25 -9.08 4.56 22.12
CA GLU A 25 -10.46 4.83 22.56
C GLU A 25 -10.57 6.13 23.39
N LYS A 26 -9.60 6.37 24.28
CA LYS A 26 -9.55 7.62 25.06
C LYS A 26 -9.30 8.84 24.15
N LEU A 27 -8.44 8.67 23.15
CA LEU A 27 -8.17 9.71 22.17
C LEU A 27 -9.44 10.05 21.37
N LYS A 28 -10.22 9.05 21.00
CA LYS A 28 -11.52 9.24 20.35
C LYS A 28 -12.46 10.07 21.21
N ASP A 29 -12.61 9.72 22.51
CA ASP A 29 -13.48 10.44 23.43
C ASP A 29 -13.00 11.87 23.67
N PHE A 30 -11.67 12.07 23.72
CA PHE A 30 -11.06 13.39 23.84
C PHE A 30 -11.31 14.27 22.61
N ILE A 31 -11.24 13.69 21.40
CA ILE A 31 -11.54 14.41 20.15
C ILE A 31 -13.02 14.83 20.13
N ILE A 32 -13.94 13.94 20.53
CA ILE A 32 -15.36 14.26 20.61
C ILE A 32 -15.62 15.38 21.62
N LEU A 33 -14.92 15.38 22.76
CA LEU A 33 -15.07 16.40 23.81
C LEU A 33 -14.59 17.78 23.34
N LEU A 34 -13.54 17.83 22.51
CA LEU A 34 -13.00 19.09 21.97
C LEU A 34 -13.76 19.59 20.74
N SER A 35 -14.59 18.76 20.14
CA SER A 35 -15.35 19.13 18.94
C SER A 35 -16.48 20.09 19.28
N PRO A 36 -16.62 21.20 18.55
CA PRO A 36 -17.76 22.12 18.69
C PRO A 36 -19.05 21.56 18.05
N MET A 37 -19.02 20.35 17.49
CA MET A 37 -20.15 19.75 16.77
C MET A 37 -21.04 18.90 17.71
N PRO A 38 -22.30 18.69 17.34
CA PRO A 38 -23.14 17.73 18.04
C PRO A 38 -22.51 16.32 18.03
N VAL A 39 -22.53 15.63 19.17
CA VAL A 39 -21.88 14.32 19.39
C VAL A 39 -22.29 13.26 18.35
N GLU A 40 -23.49 13.35 17.80
CA GLU A 40 -23.99 12.45 16.76
C GLU A 40 -23.21 12.58 15.45
N TYR A 41 -22.85 13.81 15.05
CA TYR A 41 -22.05 14.04 13.85
C TYR A 41 -20.61 13.54 14.04
N ASP A 42 -20.01 13.78 15.20
CA ASP A 42 -18.67 13.26 15.51
C ASP A 42 -18.61 11.75 15.46
N LYS A 43 -19.60 11.06 16.02
CA LYS A 43 -19.70 9.60 15.94
C LYS A 43 -19.86 9.10 14.50
N GLN A 44 -20.65 9.79 13.68
CA GLN A 44 -20.80 9.43 12.27
C GLN A 44 -19.48 9.59 11.50
N ILE A 45 -18.76 10.70 11.70
CA ILE A 45 -17.47 10.97 11.08
C ILE A 45 -16.45 9.89 11.50
N LEU A 46 -16.34 9.60 12.80
CA LEU A 46 -15.41 8.61 13.31
C LEU A 46 -15.74 7.20 12.80
N ASN A 47 -17.01 6.83 12.73
CA ASN A 47 -17.41 5.55 12.15
C ASN A 47 -17.10 5.48 10.65
N LYS A 48 -17.32 6.57 9.93
CA LYS A 48 -16.96 6.66 8.50
C LYS A 48 -15.46 6.53 8.30
N LEU A 49 -14.66 7.21 9.12
CA LEU A 49 -13.20 7.10 9.10
C LEU A 49 -12.75 5.67 9.39
N ARG A 50 -13.27 5.03 10.44
CA ARG A 50 -12.96 3.64 10.79
C ARG A 50 -13.29 2.69 9.63
N THR A 51 -14.47 2.83 9.04
CA THR A 51 -14.88 2.00 7.90
C THR A 51 -13.96 2.22 6.71
N THR A 52 -13.61 3.48 6.42
CA THR A 52 -12.69 3.82 5.33
C THR A 52 -11.31 3.23 5.54
N VAL A 53 -10.73 3.38 6.73
CA VAL A 53 -9.41 2.84 7.06
C VAL A 53 -9.41 1.31 6.94
N ASN A 54 -10.41 0.64 7.50
CA ASN A 54 -10.54 -0.82 7.41
C ASN A 54 -10.69 -1.28 5.95
N ALA A 55 -11.44 -0.54 5.14
CA ALA A 55 -11.62 -0.80 3.72
C ALA A 55 -10.29 -0.69 2.95
N VAL A 56 -9.53 0.38 3.21
CA VAL A 56 -8.22 0.61 2.58
C VAL A 56 -7.23 -0.48 2.96
N ILE A 57 -7.09 -0.77 4.27
CA ILE A 57 -6.16 -1.80 4.75
C ILE A 57 -6.56 -3.17 4.20
N GLY A 58 -7.84 -3.55 4.28
CA GLY A 58 -8.33 -4.81 3.72
C GLY A 58 -8.10 -4.90 2.22
N GLY A 59 -8.36 -3.84 1.48
CA GLY A 59 -8.09 -3.75 0.05
C GLY A 59 -6.61 -3.93 -0.28
N MET A 60 -5.73 -3.25 0.45
CA MET A 60 -4.27 -3.38 0.28
C MET A 60 -3.78 -4.81 0.52
N LEU A 61 -4.27 -5.50 1.56
CA LEU A 61 -3.91 -6.88 1.85
C LEU A 61 -4.34 -7.84 0.72
N VAL A 62 -5.55 -7.68 0.21
CA VAL A 62 -6.05 -8.49 -0.92
C VAL A 62 -5.19 -8.26 -2.16
N ILE A 63 -4.87 -7.01 -2.48
CA ILE A 63 -4.00 -6.67 -3.62
C ILE A 63 -2.61 -7.25 -3.43
N ALA A 64 -2.04 -7.16 -2.23
CA ALA A 64 -0.74 -7.70 -1.89
C ALA A 64 -0.66 -9.21 -2.15
N ILE A 65 -1.67 -9.96 -1.74
CA ILE A 65 -1.76 -11.42 -1.98
C ILE A 65 -1.84 -11.70 -3.49
N ILE A 66 -2.71 -11.00 -4.21
CA ILE A 66 -2.87 -11.19 -5.66
C ILE A 66 -1.55 -10.88 -6.39
N GLN A 67 -0.90 -9.76 -6.06
CA GLN A 67 0.37 -9.38 -6.67
C GLN A 67 1.49 -10.37 -6.36
N GLY A 68 1.55 -10.89 -5.14
CA GLY A 68 2.51 -11.92 -4.76
C GLY A 68 2.32 -13.21 -5.55
N ILE A 69 1.07 -13.66 -5.72
CA ILE A 69 0.74 -14.83 -6.53
C ILE A 69 1.13 -14.59 -8.00
N LEU A 70 0.76 -13.45 -8.58
CA LEU A 70 1.10 -13.12 -9.96
C LEU A 70 2.61 -12.99 -10.18
N ALA A 71 3.35 -12.43 -9.21
CA ALA A 71 4.80 -12.39 -9.25
C ALA A 71 5.40 -13.80 -9.20
N ALA A 72 4.92 -14.67 -8.29
CA ALA A 72 5.37 -16.06 -8.20
C ALA A 72 5.11 -16.84 -9.50
N VAL A 73 3.94 -16.67 -10.11
CA VAL A 73 3.61 -17.26 -11.40
C VAL A 73 4.55 -16.76 -12.49
N GLY A 74 4.77 -15.45 -12.59
CA GLY A 74 5.72 -14.87 -13.55
C GLY A 74 7.13 -15.40 -13.34
N PHE A 75 7.63 -15.43 -12.10
CA PHE A 75 8.94 -15.97 -11.77
C PHE A 75 9.08 -17.45 -12.15
N THR A 76 8.03 -18.25 -11.96
CA THR A 76 8.03 -19.67 -12.35
C THR A 76 8.08 -19.82 -13.87
N ILE A 77 7.27 -19.07 -14.62
CA ILE A 77 7.20 -19.14 -16.10
C ILE A 77 8.54 -18.76 -16.73
N PHE A 78 9.18 -17.71 -16.20
CA PHE A 78 10.42 -17.17 -16.78
C PHE A 78 11.69 -17.76 -16.15
N GLY A 79 11.56 -18.76 -15.26
CA GLY A 79 12.71 -19.53 -14.76
C GLY A 79 13.53 -18.81 -13.68
N VAL A 80 12.92 -17.92 -12.90
CA VAL A 80 13.57 -17.33 -11.72
C VAL A 80 13.66 -18.39 -10.60
N PRO A 81 14.83 -18.66 -10.01
CA PRO A 81 14.95 -19.63 -8.94
C PRO A 81 14.18 -19.18 -7.69
N ASN A 82 13.63 -20.16 -6.95
CA ASN A 82 12.86 -19.92 -5.73
C ASN A 82 11.65 -18.97 -5.94
N ALA A 83 10.93 -19.13 -7.05
CA ALA A 83 9.82 -18.27 -7.46
C ALA A 83 8.77 -18.03 -6.36
N ILE A 84 8.43 -19.05 -5.57
CA ILE A 84 7.45 -18.95 -4.48
C ILE A 84 7.98 -18.04 -3.36
N LEU A 85 9.25 -18.20 -3.00
CA LEU A 85 9.88 -17.37 -1.98
C LEU A 85 9.86 -15.90 -2.41
N TRP A 86 10.36 -15.62 -3.62
CA TRP A 86 10.40 -14.25 -4.14
C TRP A 86 9.00 -13.66 -4.38
N GLY A 87 8.03 -14.48 -4.77
CA GLY A 87 6.63 -14.08 -4.86
C GLY A 87 6.04 -13.71 -3.49
N SER A 88 6.41 -14.45 -2.42
CA SER A 88 5.98 -14.11 -1.05
C SER A 88 6.61 -12.79 -0.57
N VAL A 89 7.88 -12.55 -0.88
CA VAL A 89 8.54 -11.27 -0.59
C VAL A 89 7.92 -10.15 -1.41
N ALA A 90 7.55 -10.40 -2.67
CA ALA A 90 6.84 -9.45 -3.52
C ALA A 90 5.46 -9.10 -2.95
N ALA A 91 4.74 -10.05 -2.34
CA ALA A 91 3.51 -9.77 -1.62
C ALA A 91 3.72 -8.81 -0.45
N MET A 92 4.76 -9.02 0.36
CA MET A 92 5.08 -8.13 1.48
C MET A 92 5.48 -6.73 1.01
N THR A 93 6.34 -6.64 0.00
CA THR A 93 6.76 -5.34 -0.54
C THR A 93 5.62 -4.60 -1.23
N SER A 94 4.63 -5.29 -1.80
CA SER A 94 3.48 -4.69 -2.47
C SER A 94 2.57 -3.88 -1.53
N LEU A 95 2.71 -4.03 -0.22
CA LEU A 95 2.06 -3.16 0.76
C LEU A 95 2.56 -1.70 0.66
N ILE A 96 3.74 -1.48 0.07
CA ILE A 96 4.25 -0.14 -0.22
C ILE A 96 3.66 0.32 -1.56
N PRO A 97 2.75 1.31 -1.56
CA PRO A 97 2.12 1.78 -2.80
C PRO A 97 3.14 2.23 -3.84
N THR A 98 2.83 2.03 -5.11
CA THR A 98 3.60 2.45 -6.30
C THR A 98 4.92 1.74 -6.57
N ILE A 99 5.70 1.40 -5.55
CA ILE A 99 7.06 0.86 -5.71
C ILE A 99 7.12 -0.64 -5.35
N GLY A 100 6.21 -1.13 -4.51
CA GLY A 100 6.32 -2.39 -3.78
C GLY A 100 6.79 -3.60 -4.57
N THR A 101 6.03 -4.07 -5.54
CA THR A 101 6.40 -5.25 -6.34
C THR A 101 7.60 -5.01 -7.24
N SER A 102 7.82 -3.76 -7.67
CA SER A 102 8.94 -3.40 -8.55
C SER A 102 10.29 -3.64 -7.87
N ILE A 103 10.37 -3.49 -6.55
CA ILE A 103 11.60 -3.76 -5.76
C ILE A 103 12.11 -5.19 -5.98
N ILE A 104 11.19 -6.14 -6.19
CA ILE A 104 11.55 -7.56 -6.36
C ILE A 104 11.60 -7.94 -7.83
N VAL A 105 10.66 -7.46 -8.64
CA VAL A 105 10.58 -7.82 -10.06
C VAL A 105 11.77 -7.26 -10.84
N PHE A 106 12.20 -6.03 -10.53
CA PHE A 106 13.31 -5.39 -11.25
C PHE A 106 14.66 -6.09 -11.06
N PRO A 107 15.10 -6.44 -9.84
CA PRO A 107 16.29 -7.28 -9.65
C PRO A 107 16.18 -8.66 -10.30
N ALA A 108 15.01 -9.28 -10.32
CA ALA A 108 14.80 -10.56 -10.98
C ALA A 108 14.99 -10.47 -12.51
N ILE A 109 14.55 -9.38 -13.14
CA ILE A 109 14.78 -9.10 -14.56
C ILE A 109 16.27 -8.94 -14.83
N ILE A 110 16.98 -8.15 -14.01
CA ILE A 110 18.42 -7.95 -14.13
C ILE A 110 19.16 -9.28 -13.98
N TYR A 111 18.78 -10.09 -13.01
CA TYR A 111 19.35 -11.42 -12.80
C TYR A 111 19.23 -12.30 -14.05
N LEU A 112 18.03 -12.41 -14.63
CA LEU A 112 17.83 -13.19 -15.86
C LEU A 112 18.63 -12.65 -17.04
N TYR A 113 18.74 -11.34 -17.17
CA TYR A 113 19.54 -10.69 -18.22
C TYR A 113 21.02 -11.03 -18.07
N LEU A 114 21.58 -10.94 -16.87
CA LEU A 114 22.97 -11.26 -16.59
C LEU A 114 23.30 -12.76 -16.77
N MET A 115 22.32 -13.63 -16.58
CA MET A 115 22.43 -15.08 -16.87
C MET A 115 22.35 -15.41 -18.36
N GLY A 116 22.24 -14.41 -19.23
CA GLY A 116 22.16 -14.58 -20.68
C GLY A 116 20.75 -14.92 -21.20
N ASN A 117 19.76 -15.02 -20.33
CA ASN A 117 18.37 -15.35 -20.69
C ASN A 117 17.57 -14.10 -21.07
N VAL A 118 17.99 -13.41 -22.14
CA VAL A 118 17.38 -12.14 -22.57
C VAL A 118 15.90 -12.27 -22.87
N PHE A 119 15.47 -13.41 -23.45
CA PHE A 119 14.05 -13.66 -23.76
C PHE A 119 13.22 -13.77 -22.48
N SER A 120 13.69 -14.50 -21.47
CA SER A 120 13.01 -14.59 -20.16
C SER A 120 12.99 -13.25 -19.42
N ALA A 121 14.06 -12.47 -19.49
CA ALA A 121 14.12 -11.13 -18.92
C ALA A 121 13.10 -10.18 -19.56
N ALA A 122 13.02 -10.16 -20.89
CA ALA A 122 12.03 -9.36 -21.63
C ALA A 122 10.57 -9.83 -21.34
N GLY A 123 10.35 -11.14 -21.27
CA GLY A 123 9.06 -11.71 -20.92
C GLY A 123 8.63 -11.35 -19.50
N LEU A 124 9.54 -11.42 -18.52
CA LEU A 124 9.26 -11.03 -17.15
C LEU A 124 9.01 -9.53 -17.02
N LEU A 125 9.72 -8.68 -17.78
CA LEU A 125 9.46 -7.25 -17.85
C LEU A 125 8.05 -6.97 -18.37
N PHE A 126 7.67 -7.61 -19.48
CA PHE A 126 6.32 -7.49 -20.04
C PHE A 126 5.25 -7.95 -19.03
N TRP A 127 5.46 -9.10 -18.38
CA TRP A 127 4.57 -9.62 -17.35
C TRP A 127 4.42 -8.66 -16.18
N GLY A 128 5.53 -8.11 -15.68
CA GLY A 128 5.56 -7.15 -14.58
C GLY A 128 4.77 -5.87 -14.90
N ILE A 129 4.96 -5.32 -16.10
CA ILE A 129 4.26 -4.09 -16.51
C ILE A 129 2.78 -4.36 -16.78
N VAL A 130 2.47 -5.39 -17.59
CA VAL A 130 1.10 -5.62 -18.05
C VAL A 130 0.27 -6.34 -17.00
N VAL A 131 0.71 -7.47 -16.47
CA VAL A 131 -0.11 -8.29 -15.58
C VAL A 131 -0.08 -7.73 -14.16
N VAL A 132 1.10 -7.54 -13.58
CA VAL A 132 1.21 -7.05 -12.20
C VAL A 132 0.83 -5.57 -12.11
N GLY A 133 1.24 -4.77 -13.10
CA GLY A 133 0.93 -3.34 -13.15
C GLY A 133 -0.56 -3.05 -13.40
N LEU A 134 -1.26 -3.80 -14.26
CA LEU A 134 -2.71 -3.66 -14.45
C LEU A 134 -3.47 -3.99 -13.17
N VAL A 135 -3.07 -5.06 -12.45
CA VAL A 135 -3.71 -5.42 -11.18
C VAL A 135 -3.51 -4.31 -10.15
N ALA A 136 -2.29 -3.77 -10.02
CA ALA A 136 -2.00 -2.68 -9.11
C ALA A 136 -2.84 -1.43 -9.38
N ASN A 137 -2.89 -1.01 -10.64
CA ASN A 137 -3.50 0.25 -11.04
C ASN A 137 -5.03 0.18 -11.23
N TYR A 138 -5.59 -1.01 -11.48
CA TYR A 138 -7.01 -1.17 -11.75
C TYR A 138 -7.79 -1.75 -10.56
N LEU A 139 -7.26 -2.80 -9.90
CA LEU A 139 -7.94 -3.40 -8.74
C LEU A 139 -7.84 -2.52 -7.51
N GLY A 140 -6.73 -1.82 -7.30
CA GLY A 140 -6.50 -0.98 -6.15
C GLY A 140 -7.61 0.05 -5.95
N PRO A 141 -7.78 0.99 -6.88
CA PRO A 141 -8.84 2.00 -6.80
C PRO A 141 -10.24 1.38 -6.71
N LYS A 142 -10.51 0.30 -7.48
CA LYS A 142 -11.83 -0.32 -7.57
C LYS A 142 -12.25 -1.04 -6.28
N LEU A 143 -11.31 -1.62 -5.54
CA LEU A 143 -11.59 -2.25 -4.24
C LEU A 143 -11.87 -1.20 -3.16
N VAL A 144 -11.14 -0.09 -3.17
CA VAL A 144 -11.36 1.01 -2.24
C VAL A 144 -12.68 1.74 -2.55
N GLU A 145 -12.97 2.02 -3.81
CA GLU A 145 -14.19 2.70 -4.26
C GLU A 145 -15.46 1.96 -3.83
N ARG A 146 -15.50 0.64 -3.98
CA ARG A 146 -16.66 -0.18 -3.60
C ARG A 146 -17.02 -0.12 -2.12
N GLN A 147 -16.05 0.12 -1.25
CA GLN A 147 -16.26 0.09 0.21
C GLN A 147 -16.50 1.47 0.80
N VAL A 148 -16.00 2.53 0.16
CA VAL A 148 -16.04 3.89 0.72
C VAL A 148 -17.22 4.70 0.16
N GLY A 149 -17.73 4.36 -1.01
CA GLY A 149 -18.86 5.04 -1.66
C GLY A 149 -18.58 6.53 -1.94
N ILE A 150 -17.31 6.91 -2.07
CA ILE A 150 -16.90 8.28 -2.41
C ILE A 150 -16.72 8.36 -3.92
N HIS A 151 -17.36 9.37 -4.52
CA HIS A 151 -17.25 9.58 -5.95
C HIS A 151 -15.79 9.83 -6.37
N PRO A 152 -15.26 9.16 -7.44
CA PRO A 152 -13.87 9.27 -7.88
C PRO A 152 -13.39 10.72 -8.06
N PHE A 153 -14.29 11.60 -8.48
CA PHE A 153 -14.01 13.03 -8.64
C PHE A 153 -13.59 13.72 -7.34
N VAL A 154 -14.19 13.35 -6.21
CA VAL A 154 -13.84 13.91 -4.89
C VAL A 154 -12.45 13.46 -4.47
N ILE A 155 -12.10 12.19 -4.76
CA ILE A 155 -10.75 11.65 -4.49
C ILE A 155 -9.71 12.41 -5.33
N LEU A 156 -9.98 12.62 -6.61
CA LEU A 156 -9.09 13.34 -7.52
C LEU A 156 -8.90 14.81 -7.08
N LEU A 157 -9.98 15.48 -6.67
CA LEU A 157 -9.94 16.84 -6.11
C LEU A 157 -9.15 16.91 -4.81
N SER A 158 -9.28 15.92 -3.94
CA SER A 158 -8.53 15.84 -2.68
C SER A 158 -7.04 15.65 -2.90
N ILE A 159 -6.65 14.81 -3.88
CA ILE A 159 -5.25 14.61 -4.27
C ILE A 159 -4.67 15.91 -4.86
N LEU A 160 -5.37 16.52 -5.81
CA LEU A 160 -4.93 17.78 -6.41
C LEU A 160 -4.86 18.92 -5.38
N GLY A 161 -5.84 19.00 -4.48
CA GLY A 161 -5.83 19.97 -3.38
C GLY A 161 -4.68 19.74 -2.40
N GLY A 162 -4.42 18.46 -2.03
CA GLY A 162 -3.32 18.09 -1.15
C GLY A 162 -1.95 18.44 -1.74
N VAL A 163 -1.71 18.12 -3.01
CA VAL A 163 -0.46 18.46 -3.72
C VAL A 163 -0.28 19.98 -3.91
N SER A 164 -1.37 20.75 -3.96
CA SER A 164 -1.31 22.22 -4.08
C SER A 164 -1.04 22.93 -2.75
N PHE A 165 -1.27 22.26 -1.61
CA PHE A 165 -1.10 22.83 -0.27
C PHE A 165 0.20 22.39 0.43
N PHE A 166 0.85 21.32 -0.02
CA PHE A 166 2.12 20.79 0.46
C PHE A 166 3.20 20.81 -0.61
#